data_4a799ba9130f58ac542e831643041a48
#
_entry.id   4a799ba9130f58ac542e831643041a48
#
_cell.length_a   1.000
_cell.length_b   1.000
_cell.length_c   1.000
_cell.angle_alpha   90.00
_cell.angle_beta   90.00
_cell.angle_gamma   90.00
#
_symmetry.space_group_name_H-M   'P 1'
#
loop_
_entity.id
_entity.type
_entity.pdbx_description
1 polymer ?
#
loop_
_entity_poly.entity_id
_entity_poly.type
_entity_poly.pdbx_seq_one_letter_code
_entity_poly.pdbx_strand_id
1 'polypeptide(L)'
;MSGQPESTRPLRILLVEDDAASRQALNNVAKTLGHQTYVAENMWQALDLVASENQAFDLLLSDISLPDGDGWELLRYLSEAGLRPRRAIAISGRCSIQDLARSQEAGFDHHFCKPVEMAVLEAILREAAEEVPQ
;
A
#
# COMPACT_ATOMS: atom_id res chain seq x y z
N MET A 1 16.87 23.41 15.78
CA MET A 1 16.12 22.20 15.63
C MET A 1 14.65 22.47 15.35
N SER A 2 14.23 21.98 14.29
CA SER A 2 12.82 22.12 13.96
C SER A 2 12.01 21.12 14.79
N GLY A 3 10.74 21.24 14.79
CA GLY A 3 9.87 20.28 15.41
C GLY A 3 9.72 18.99 14.62
N GLN A 4 10.39 18.88 13.50
CA GLN A 4 10.33 17.70 12.63
C GLN A 4 10.98 16.50 13.31
N PRO A 5 10.30 15.37 13.38
CA PRO A 5 10.96 14.16 13.83
C PRO A 5 12.01 13.75 12.80
N GLU A 6 13.21 13.64 13.22
CA GLU A 6 14.29 13.28 12.31
C GLU A 6 14.26 11.81 11.94
N SER A 7 13.50 11.03 12.70
CA SER A 7 13.38 9.60 12.45
C SER A 7 12.49 9.27 11.26
N THR A 8 11.64 10.21 10.84
CA THR A 8 10.72 9.92 9.75
C THR A 8 11.30 10.43 8.44
N ARG A 9 11.09 9.65 7.39
CA ARG A 9 11.46 10.03 6.04
C ARG A 9 10.29 9.71 5.10
N PRO A 10 10.27 10.32 3.92
CA PRO A 10 9.23 9.98 2.96
C PRO A 10 9.24 8.50 2.63
N LEU A 11 8.06 7.89 2.63
CA LEU A 11 7.90 6.52 2.20
C LEU A 11 7.81 6.47 0.68
N ARG A 12 8.31 5.39 0.10
CA ARG A 12 8.04 5.05 -1.29
C ARG A 12 6.86 4.10 -1.26
N ILE A 13 5.71 4.56 -1.74
CA ILE A 13 4.45 3.83 -1.64
C ILE A 13 3.99 3.36 -3.01
N LEU A 14 3.73 2.07 -3.14
CA LEU A 14 3.07 1.51 -4.31
C LEU A 14 1.57 1.47 -4.03
N LEU A 15 0.82 2.29 -4.75
CA LEU A 15 -0.63 2.42 -4.57
C LEU A 15 -1.33 1.74 -5.73
N VAL A 16 -2.12 0.70 -5.45
CA VAL A 16 -2.79 -0.08 -6.49
C VAL A 16 -4.30 -0.02 -6.28
N GLU A 17 -4.99 0.65 -7.16
CA GLU A 17 -6.43 0.90 -7.05
C GLU A 17 -7.00 1.20 -8.43
N ASP A 18 -7.98 0.43 -8.87
CA ASP A 18 -8.56 0.62 -10.21
C ASP A 18 -9.64 1.72 -10.24
N ASP A 19 -10.27 2.02 -9.13
CA ASP A 19 -11.27 3.09 -9.07
C ASP A 19 -10.57 4.46 -9.02
N ALA A 20 -10.84 5.29 -10.02
CA ALA A 20 -10.12 6.56 -10.17
C ALA A 20 -10.34 7.49 -8.98
N ALA A 21 -11.56 7.59 -8.47
CA ALA A 21 -11.85 8.50 -7.36
C ALA A 21 -11.16 8.03 -6.08
N SER A 22 -11.21 6.73 -5.79
CA SER A 22 -10.52 6.15 -4.64
C SER A 22 -9.02 6.32 -4.76
N ARG A 23 -8.48 6.04 -5.93
CA ARG A 23 -7.05 6.18 -6.21
C ARG A 23 -6.58 7.60 -5.96
N GLN A 24 -7.33 8.57 -6.46
CA GLN A 24 -6.98 9.98 -6.30
C GLN A 24 -7.02 10.40 -4.84
N ALA A 25 -8.05 9.97 -4.10
CA ALA A 25 -8.17 10.31 -2.69
C ALA A 25 -7.02 9.74 -1.87
N LEU A 26 -6.68 8.48 -2.08
CA LEU A 26 -5.57 7.83 -1.38
C LEU A 26 -4.23 8.49 -1.71
N ASN A 27 -4.05 8.78 -3.00
CA ASN A 27 -2.83 9.43 -3.48
C ASN A 27 -2.66 10.82 -2.86
N ASN A 28 -3.74 11.58 -2.78
CA ASN A 28 -3.70 12.93 -2.21
C ASN A 28 -3.30 12.90 -0.74
N VAL A 29 -3.83 11.97 0.03
CA VAL A 29 -3.48 11.85 1.45
C VAL A 29 -1.99 11.53 1.59
N ALA A 30 -1.50 10.56 0.83
CA ALA A 30 -0.10 10.16 0.89
C ALA A 30 0.83 11.31 0.53
N LYS A 31 0.51 12.04 -0.53
CA LYS A 31 1.32 13.17 -0.96
C LYS A 31 1.28 14.32 0.03
N THR A 32 0.12 14.58 0.63
CA THR A 32 -0.01 15.63 1.64
C THR A 32 0.89 15.35 2.84
N LEU A 33 1.09 14.08 3.16
CA LEU A 33 1.98 13.69 4.24
C LEU A 33 3.46 13.64 3.82
N GLY A 34 3.76 13.99 2.57
CA GLY A 34 5.13 14.10 2.10
C GLY A 34 5.71 12.84 1.49
N HIS A 35 4.90 11.84 1.21
CA HIS A 35 5.40 10.56 0.68
C HIS A 35 5.47 10.58 -0.84
N GLN A 36 6.29 9.70 -1.38
CA GLN A 36 6.40 9.47 -2.82
C GLN A 36 5.46 8.33 -3.20
N THR A 37 4.61 8.55 -4.18
CA THR A 37 3.64 7.55 -4.60
C THR A 37 3.92 7.08 -6.03
N TYR A 38 3.75 5.79 -6.23
CA TYR A 38 3.84 5.13 -7.52
C TYR A 38 2.50 4.45 -7.71
N VAL A 39 1.74 4.89 -8.69
CA VAL A 39 0.31 4.57 -8.79
C VAL A 39 0.05 3.60 -9.92
N ALA A 40 -0.68 2.54 -9.64
CA ALA A 40 -1.07 1.53 -10.61
C ALA A 40 -2.57 1.31 -10.56
N GLU A 41 -3.16 1.01 -11.71
CA GLU A 41 -4.60 0.76 -11.83
C GLU A 41 -4.94 -0.72 -11.82
N ASN A 42 -3.92 -1.56 -11.95
CA ASN A 42 -4.12 -3.01 -12.00
C ASN A 42 -2.83 -3.71 -11.56
N MET A 43 -2.90 -5.03 -11.48
CA MET A 43 -1.80 -5.84 -10.99
C MET A 43 -0.57 -5.75 -11.90
N TRP A 44 -0.77 -5.82 -13.21
CA TRP A 44 0.36 -5.81 -14.15
C TRP A 44 1.10 -4.48 -14.14
N GLN A 45 0.37 -3.36 -14.03
CA GLN A 45 1.03 -2.05 -13.89
C GLN A 45 1.87 -1.99 -12.61
N ALA A 46 1.34 -2.56 -11.53
CA ALA A 46 2.08 -2.59 -10.27
C ALA A 46 3.36 -3.40 -10.40
N LEU A 47 3.29 -4.56 -11.04
CA LEU A 47 4.47 -5.39 -11.26
C LEU A 47 5.49 -4.69 -12.17
N ASP A 48 5.02 -4.00 -13.20
CA ASP A 48 5.90 -3.22 -14.08
C ASP A 48 6.62 -2.10 -13.32
N LEU A 49 5.92 -1.42 -12.43
CA LEU A 49 6.53 -0.37 -11.62
C LEU A 49 7.64 -0.92 -10.72
N VAL A 50 7.38 -2.06 -10.09
CA VAL A 50 8.38 -2.68 -9.22
C VAL A 50 9.59 -3.12 -10.04
N ALA A 51 9.38 -3.70 -11.21
CA ALA A 51 10.46 -4.12 -12.10
C ALA A 51 11.28 -2.93 -12.57
N SER A 52 10.62 -1.83 -12.93
CA SER A 52 11.25 -0.60 -13.39
C SER A 52 12.11 0.05 -12.31
N GLU A 53 11.60 0.08 -11.09
CA GLU A 53 12.32 0.68 -9.95
C GLU A 53 13.43 -0.23 -9.46
N ASN A 54 13.31 -1.53 -9.72
CA ASN A 54 14.31 -2.53 -9.32
C ASN A 54 14.67 -2.43 -7.84
N GLN A 55 13.67 -2.15 -7.02
CA GLN A 55 13.87 -1.90 -5.60
C GLN A 55 12.53 -2.07 -4.89
N ALA A 56 12.53 -2.72 -3.75
CA ALA A 56 11.30 -2.90 -2.98
C ALA A 56 10.77 -1.55 -2.50
N PHE A 57 9.45 -1.43 -2.44
CA PHE A 57 8.81 -0.25 -1.88
C PHE A 57 8.73 -0.37 -0.36
N ASP A 58 8.58 0.77 0.31
CA ASP A 58 8.41 0.77 1.76
C ASP A 58 7.02 0.27 2.15
N LEU A 59 6.02 0.62 1.35
CA LEU A 59 4.63 0.30 1.65
C LEU A 59 3.88 -0.06 0.38
N LEU A 60 3.12 -1.14 0.45
CA LEU A 60 2.10 -1.47 -0.55
C LEU A 60 0.74 -1.10 0.03
N LEU A 61 -0.01 -0.28 -0.69
CA LEU A 61 -1.36 0.09 -0.34
C LEU A 61 -2.23 -0.35 -1.51
N SER A 62 -2.96 -1.43 -1.35
CA SER A 62 -3.61 -2.09 -2.48
C SER A 62 -5.04 -2.51 -2.21
N ASP A 63 -5.89 -2.33 -3.21
CA ASP A 63 -7.16 -3.02 -3.22
C ASP A 63 -6.90 -4.52 -3.43
N ILE A 64 -7.80 -5.33 -2.95
CA ILE A 64 -7.75 -6.78 -3.17
C ILE A 64 -8.34 -7.14 -4.53
N SER A 65 -9.47 -6.54 -4.91
CA SER A 65 -10.09 -6.83 -6.20
C SER A 65 -9.49 -5.95 -7.27
N LEU A 66 -8.79 -6.56 -8.22
CA LEU A 66 -8.16 -5.85 -9.33
C LEU A 66 -8.66 -6.42 -10.64
N PRO A 67 -8.65 -5.62 -11.74
CA PRO A 67 -9.21 -6.08 -13.01
C PRO A 67 -8.54 -7.33 -13.58
N ASP A 68 -7.27 -7.51 -13.31
CA ASP A 68 -6.45 -8.58 -13.90
C ASP A 68 -5.89 -9.55 -12.87
N GLY A 69 -6.42 -9.52 -11.66
CA GLY A 69 -5.99 -10.41 -10.60
C GLY A 69 -6.50 -9.94 -9.25
N ASP A 70 -5.71 -10.12 -8.22
CA ASP A 70 -6.08 -9.63 -6.90
C ASP A 70 -4.84 -9.22 -6.10
N GLY A 71 -5.08 -8.53 -4.99
CA GLY A 71 -3.99 -8.03 -4.15
C GLY A 71 -3.21 -9.14 -3.47
N TRP A 72 -3.86 -10.26 -3.17
CA TRP A 72 -3.18 -11.42 -2.59
C TRP A 72 -2.14 -11.99 -3.54
N GLU A 73 -2.53 -12.13 -4.80
CA GLU A 73 -1.65 -12.58 -5.90
C GLU A 73 -0.49 -11.63 -6.09
N LEU A 74 -0.78 -10.34 -6.10
CA LEU A 74 0.24 -9.31 -6.26
C LEU A 74 1.31 -9.44 -5.17
N LEU A 75 0.88 -9.53 -3.91
CA LEU A 75 1.83 -9.63 -2.81
C LEU A 75 2.65 -10.92 -2.88
N ARG A 76 2.02 -12.00 -3.33
CA ARG A 76 2.71 -13.28 -3.51
C ARG A 76 3.81 -13.15 -4.58
N TYR A 77 3.49 -12.55 -5.72
CA TYR A 77 4.48 -12.35 -6.78
C TYR A 77 5.65 -11.50 -6.30
N LEU A 78 5.36 -10.42 -5.57
CA LEU A 78 6.42 -9.56 -5.04
C LEU A 78 7.29 -10.30 -4.04
N SER A 79 6.69 -11.12 -3.21
CA SER A 79 7.41 -11.91 -2.21
C SER A 79 8.31 -12.94 -2.89
N GLU A 80 7.80 -13.62 -3.91
CA GLU A 80 8.56 -14.64 -4.65
C GLU A 80 9.72 -14.02 -5.40
N ALA A 81 9.58 -12.77 -5.83
CA ALA A 81 10.65 -12.06 -6.53
C ALA A 81 11.69 -11.44 -5.58
N GLY A 82 11.49 -11.58 -4.27
CA GLY A 82 12.39 -10.96 -3.29
C GLY A 82 12.21 -9.46 -3.16
N LEU A 83 11.05 -8.95 -3.60
CA LEU A 83 10.76 -7.52 -3.62
C LEU A 83 9.52 -7.17 -2.78
N ARG A 84 9.26 -7.96 -1.75
CA ARG A 84 8.14 -7.70 -0.87
C ARG A 84 8.32 -6.34 -0.18
N PRO A 85 7.29 -5.47 -0.19
CA PRO A 85 7.37 -4.21 0.54
C PRO A 85 7.51 -4.46 2.05
N ARG A 86 8.06 -3.50 2.75
CA ARG A 86 8.27 -3.63 4.21
C ARG A 86 6.94 -3.78 4.94
N ARG A 87 5.92 -3.06 4.48
CA ARG A 87 4.56 -3.15 5.01
C ARG A 87 3.59 -3.32 3.85
N ALA A 88 2.53 -4.07 4.08
CA ALA A 88 1.51 -4.28 3.07
C ALA A 88 0.15 -4.07 3.73
N ILE A 89 -0.64 -3.17 3.17
CA ILE A 89 -1.95 -2.79 3.68
C ILE A 89 -2.98 -2.96 2.58
N ALA A 90 -4.04 -3.71 2.86
CA ALA A 90 -5.16 -3.86 1.94
C ALA A 90 -6.27 -2.89 2.32
N ILE A 91 -6.88 -2.27 1.32
CA ILE A 91 -8.06 -1.44 1.48
C ILE A 91 -9.08 -1.94 0.47
N SER A 92 -10.13 -2.60 0.92
CA SER A 92 -10.99 -3.33 0.00
C SER A 92 -12.44 -3.35 0.48
N GLY A 93 -13.35 -3.51 -0.48
CA GLY A 93 -14.74 -3.79 -0.17
C GLY A 93 -14.98 -5.24 0.21
N ARG A 94 -14.00 -6.10 0.01
CA ARG A 94 -14.09 -7.52 0.39
C ARG A 94 -13.68 -7.68 1.85
N CYS A 95 -14.67 -7.84 2.72
CA CYS A 95 -14.44 -7.81 4.16
C CYS A 95 -15.12 -8.92 4.93
N SER A 96 -15.37 -10.06 4.28
CA SER A 96 -15.84 -11.22 5.00
C SER A 96 -14.74 -11.73 5.94
N ILE A 97 -15.12 -12.56 6.89
CA ILE A 97 -14.14 -13.18 7.79
C ILE A 97 -13.09 -13.94 6.96
N GLN A 98 -13.54 -14.64 5.91
CA GLN A 98 -12.63 -15.37 5.03
C GLN A 98 -11.67 -14.44 4.29
N ASP A 99 -12.17 -13.29 3.83
CA ASP A 99 -11.32 -12.31 3.13
C ASP A 99 -10.23 -11.78 4.06
N LEU A 100 -10.61 -11.44 5.29
CA LEU A 100 -9.65 -10.93 6.27
C LEU A 100 -8.60 -11.98 6.62
N ALA A 101 -9.03 -13.22 6.80
CA ALA A 101 -8.11 -14.33 7.09
C ALA A 101 -7.16 -14.56 5.92
N ARG A 102 -7.68 -14.48 4.70
CA ARG A 102 -6.86 -14.70 3.51
C ARG A 102 -5.82 -13.60 3.34
N SER A 103 -6.17 -12.36 3.66
CA SER A 103 -5.19 -11.26 3.63
C SER A 103 -4.08 -11.48 4.63
N GLN A 104 -4.41 -11.93 5.82
CA GLN A 104 -3.42 -12.22 6.85
C GLN A 104 -2.50 -13.34 6.39
N GLU A 105 -3.05 -14.41 5.84
CA GLU A 105 -2.28 -15.55 5.33
C GLU A 105 -1.36 -15.15 4.17
N ALA A 106 -1.81 -14.22 3.34
CA ALA A 106 -1.04 -13.75 2.20
C ALA A 106 0.11 -12.83 2.62
N GLY A 107 0.08 -12.34 3.86
CA GLY A 107 1.15 -11.52 4.39
C GLY A 107 0.82 -10.04 4.54
N PHE A 108 -0.44 -9.65 4.35
CA PHE A 108 -0.84 -8.27 4.60
C PHE A 108 -0.80 -7.99 6.11
N ASP A 109 -0.24 -6.87 6.47
CA ASP A 109 -0.13 -6.45 7.87
C ASP A 109 -1.46 -5.93 8.39
N HIS A 110 -2.24 -5.29 7.51
CA HIS A 110 -3.56 -4.76 7.85
C HIS A 110 -4.49 -4.92 6.67
N HIS A 111 -5.78 -5.04 6.96
CA HIS A 111 -6.83 -5.08 5.95
C HIS A 111 -7.97 -4.18 6.43
N PHE A 112 -8.16 -3.06 5.75
CA PHE A 112 -9.21 -2.09 6.09
C PHE A 112 -10.35 -2.18 5.09
N CYS A 113 -11.57 -2.06 5.59
CA CYS A 113 -12.77 -2.16 4.77
C CYS A 113 -13.15 -0.80 4.22
N LYS A 114 -13.51 -0.75 2.95
CA LYS A 114 -14.02 0.47 2.33
C LYS A 114 -15.42 0.77 2.82
N PRO A 115 -15.80 2.03 2.98
CA PRO A 115 -14.95 3.20 2.79
C PRO A 115 -14.02 3.42 4.00
N VAL A 116 -12.75 3.72 3.73
CA VAL A 116 -11.81 4.00 4.81
C VAL A 116 -11.83 5.50 5.11
N GLU A 117 -11.86 5.85 6.38
CA GLU A 117 -11.82 7.25 6.78
C GLU A 117 -10.41 7.79 6.59
N MET A 118 -10.31 9.04 6.11
CA MET A 118 -9.02 9.65 5.82
C MET A 118 -8.16 9.77 7.09
N ALA A 119 -8.79 10.05 8.23
CA ALA A 119 -8.04 10.13 9.50
C ALA A 119 -7.40 8.79 9.87
N VAL A 120 -8.08 7.69 9.59
CA VAL A 120 -7.54 6.34 9.82
C VAL A 120 -6.35 6.09 8.89
N LEU A 121 -6.51 6.44 7.62
CA LEU A 121 -5.43 6.29 6.65
C LEU A 121 -4.21 7.11 7.04
N GLU A 122 -4.41 8.36 7.45
CA GLU A 122 -3.30 9.21 7.90
C GLU A 122 -2.57 8.58 9.09
N ALA A 123 -3.31 8.03 10.05
CA ALA A 123 -2.70 7.39 11.20
C ALA A 123 -1.86 6.19 10.80
N ILE A 124 -2.35 5.39 9.86
CA ILE A 124 -1.64 4.22 9.37
C ILE A 124 -0.35 4.62 8.66
N LEU A 125 -0.42 5.67 7.83
CA LEU A 125 0.75 6.12 7.09
C LEU A 125 1.80 6.71 8.02
N ARG A 126 1.38 7.44 9.06
CA ARG A 126 2.31 7.97 10.06
C ARG A 126 3.00 6.85 10.83
N GLU A 127 2.24 5.84 11.20
CA GLU A 127 2.79 4.68 11.90
C GLU A 127 3.82 3.96 11.03
N ALA A 128 3.48 3.74 9.76
CA ALA A 128 4.39 3.08 8.82
C ALA A 128 5.67 3.87 8.63
N ALA A 129 5.58 5.20 8.57
CA ALA A 129 6.75 6.06 8.41
C ALA A 129 7.68 5.99 9.63
N GLU A 130 7.12 5.85 10.81
CA GLU A 130 7.91 5.75 12.04
C GLU A 130 8.67 4.43 12.13
N GLU A 131 8.20 3.41 11.46
CA GLU A 131 8.79 2.08 11.49
C GLU A 131 9.92 1.89 10.50
N VAL A 132 10.08 2.83 9.55
CA VAL A 132 11.09 2.69 8.50
C VAL A 132 12.44 3.12 9.06
N PRO A 133 13.49 2.28 8.94
CA PRO A 133 14.83 2.64 9.43
C PRO A 133 15.40 3.84 8.71
N GLN A 134 16.22 4.56 9.39
CA GLN A 134 16.93 5.71 8.83
C GLN A 134 18.09 5.29 7.94
#